data_2fe2c6950fc2e92b6291159730007b22
#
_entry.id   2fe2c6950fc2e92b6291159730007b22
#
_cell.length_a   1.000
_cell.length_b   1.000
_cell.length_c   1.000
_cell.angle_alpha   90.00
_cell.angle_beta   90.00
_cell.angle_gamma   90.00
#
_symmetry.space_group_name_H-M   'P 1'
#
loop_
_entity.id
_entity.type
_entity.pdbx_description
1 polymer ?
#
loop_
_entity_poly.entity_id
_entity_poly.type
_entity_poly.pdbx_seq_one_letter_code
_entity_poly.pdbx_strand_id
1 'polypeptide(L)'
;VVFMMKENKDLIEDFEERHIKVIVVDPSSEKKYDAMVSLIAKVCGKQNNAKKLKNYYSTKKSKMNSLGTSNKHVYIASKESIYKPVTPSMFQSTILTTAHVKNAAASIKGVDYPTIALETLLTLNPDIVIMPRNASYSKDSIYNYEFFSSLDIVKNKKIYIMPEVVESW
;
A
#
# COMPACT_ATOMS: atom_id res chain seq x y z
N VAL A 1 22.18 -2.87 -18.87
CA VAL A 1 21.23 -1.86 -18.38
C VAL A 1 20.71 -2.29 -17.01
N VAL A 2 20.70 -1.38 -16.05
CA VAL A 2 20.13 -1.59 -14.71
C VAL A 2 18.91 -0.69 -14.57
N PHE A 3 17.80 -1.23 -14.05
CA PHE A 3 16.67 -0.45 -13.59
C PHE A 3 16.84 -0.20 -12.09
N MET A 4 16.82 1.05 -11.69
CA MET A 4 17.11 1.47 -10.34
C MET A 4 15.97 2.33 -9.79
N MET A 5 15.56 2.07 -8.57
CA MET A 5 14.60 2.92 -7.86
C MET A 5 15.25 4.29 -7.56
N LYS A 6 14.45 5.35 -7.61
CA LYS A 6 14.94 6.73 -7.39
C LYS A 6 15.60 6.95 -6.03
N GLU A 7 15.25 6.13 -5.03
CA GLU A 7 15.81 6.17 -3.68
C GLU A 7 17.30 5.78 -3.63
N ASN A 8 17.76 5.03 -4.65
CA ASN A 8 19.12 4.51 -4.75
C ASN A 8 19.99 5.28 -5.78
N LYS A 9 19.59 6.49 -6.17
CA LYS A 9 20.30 7.24 -7.22
C LYS A 9 21.73 7.66 -6.88
N ASP A 10 22.11 7.65 -5.62
CA ASP A 10 23.49 7.81 -5.13
C ASP A 10 24.42 6.70 -5.64
N LEU A 11 23.89 5.54 -6.06
CA LEU A 11 24.64 4.44 -6.66
C LEU A 11 24.84 4.58 -8.18
N ILE A 12 24.27 5.61 -8.83
CA ILE A 12 24.30 5.74 -10.29
C ILE A 12 25.74 5.87 -10.81
N GLU A 13 26.55 6.71 -10.16
CA GLU A 13 27.94 6.95 -10.55
C GLU A 13 28.77 5.67 -10.57
N ASP A 14 28.61 4.79 -9.56
CA ASP A 14 29.32 3.52 -9.47
C ASP A 14 29.02 2.58 -10.67
N PHE A 15 27.79 2.65 -11.20
CA PHE A 15 27.41 1.86 -12.39
C PHE A 15 27.89 2.52 -13.67
N GLU A 16 27.82 3.84 -13.79
CA GLU A 16 28.23 4.60 -14.97
C GLU A 16 29.75 4.51 -15.19
N GLU A 17 30.56 4.59 -14.12
CA GLU A 17 32.01 4.35 -14.17
C GLU A 17 32.37 2.99 -14.75
N ARG A 18 31.50 1.99 -14.58
CA ARG A 18 31.64 0.64 -15.14
C ARG A 18 30.98 0.49 -16.51
N HIS A 19 30.62 1.61 -17.15
CA HIS A 19 29.93 1.63 -18.44
C HIS A 19 28.56 0.88 -18.45
N ILE A 20 27.91 0.78 -17.29
CA ILE A 20 26.60 0.18 -17.15
C ILE A 20 25.54 1.29 -17.18
N LYS A 21 24.68 1.26 -18.20
CA LYS A 21 23.58 2.24 -18.32
C LYS A 21 22.55 2.01 -17.20
N VAL A 22 22.22 3.10 -16.48
CA VAL A 22 21.19 3.10 -15.45
C VAL A 22 19.94 3.79 -15.96
N ILE A 23 18.77 3.22 -15.66
CA ILE A 23 17.46 3.81 -15.91
C ILE A 23 16.76 3.94 -14.59
N VAL A 24 16.55 5.17 -14.12
CA VAL A 24 15.83 5.44 -12.87
C VAL A 24 14.34 5.26 -13.09
N VAL A 25 13.70 4.52 -12.21
CA VAL A 25 12.25 4.27 -12.20
C VAL A 25 11.61 4.72 -10.89
N ASP A 26 10.35 5.13 -10.96
CA ASP A 26 9.59 5.60 -9.81
C ASP A 26 8.16 5.06 -9.88
N PRO A 27 7.81 3.99 -9.13
CA PRO A 27 6.46 3.44 -9.09
C PRO A 27 5.56 4.09 -8.04
N SER A 28 5.90 5.24 -7.50
CA SER A 28 5.24 5.87 -6.34
C SER A 28 3.79 6.32 -6.57
N SER A 29 3.26 6.16 -7.79
CA SER A 29 1.84 6.37 -8.11
C SER A 29 1.41 5.46 -9.25
N GLU A 30 0.10 5.23 -9.43
CA GLU A 30 -0.45 4.43 -10.53
C GLU A 30 0.08 4.90 -11.90
N LYS A 31 0.05 6.21 -12.16
CA LYS A 31 0.56 6.80 -13.41
C LYS A 31 2.05 6.53 -13.63
N LYS A 32 2.85 6.67 -12.57
CA LYS A 32 4.30 6.42 -12.63
C LYS A 32 4.61 4.93 -12.79
N TYR A 33 3.86 4.07 -12.11
CA TYR A 33 3.95 2.62 -12.29
C TYR A 33 3.66 2.22 -13.74
N ASP A 34 2.59 2.74 -14.34
CA ASP A 34 2.26 2.48 -15.75
C ASP A 34 3.34 2.97 -16.72
N ALA A 35 3.95 4.11 -16.43
CA ALA A 35 5.08 4.63 -17.22
C ALA A 35 6.31 3.73 -17.07
N MET A 36 6.63 3.29 -15.85
CA MET A 36 7.71 2.35 -15.58
C MET A 36 7.52 1.04 -16.33
N VAL A 37 6.35 0.42 -16.25
CA VAL A 37 6.04 -0.83 -16.97
C VAL A 37 6.23 -0.66 -18.48
N SER A 38 5.78 0.48 -19.04
CA SER A 38 5.95 0.78 -20.47
C SER A 38 7.41 0.94 -20.85
N LEU A 39 8.20 1.63 -20.02
CA LEU A 39 9.62 1.88 -20.24
C LEU A 39 10.42 0.58 -20.19
N ILE A 40 10.23 -0.22 -19.15
CA ILE A 40 10.88 -1.54 -19.01
C ILE A 40 10.54 -2.43 -20.21
N ALA A 41 9.26 -2.49 -20.59
CA ALA A 41 8.84 -3.29 -21.73
C ALA A 41 9.46 -2.83 -23.06
N LYS A 42 9.62 -1.51 -23.26
CA LYS A 42 10.28 -0.94 -24.42
C LYS A 42 11.75 -1.34 -24.48
N VAL A 43 12.46 -1.21 -23.36
CA VAL A 43 13.90 -1.56 -23.26
C VAL A 43 14.11 -3.07 -23.47
N CYS A 44 13.21 -3.90 -22.96
CA CYS A 44 13.31 -5.36 -23.06
C CYS A 44 12.65 -5.96 -24.32
N GLY A 45 12.07 -5.14 -25.22
CA GLY A 45 11.36 -5.64 -26.40
C GLY A 45 10.09 -6.44 -26.07
N LYS A 46 9.44 -6.15 -24.92
CA LYS A 46 8.28 -6.91 -24.39
C LYS A 46 6.99 -6.09 -24.30
N GLN A 47 6.75 -5.20 -25.25
CA GLN A 47 5.60 -4.29 -25.28
C GLN A 47 4.25 -5.03 -25.19
N ASN A 48 4.14 -6.20 -25.83
CA ASN A 48 2.92 -7.01 -25.76
C ASN A 48 2.63 -7.52 -24.33
N ASN A 49 3.67 -7.84 -23.57
CA ASN A 49 3.52 -8.25 -22.16
C ASN A 49 3.03 -7.08 -21.29
N ALA A 50 3.59 -5.89 -21.51
CA ALA A 50 3.10 -4.68 -20.82
C ALA A 50 1.62 -4.41 -21.13
N LYS A 51 1.20 -4.56 -22.39
CA LYS A 51 -0.21 -4.41 -22.79
C LYS A 51 -1.12 -5.43 -22.07
N LYS A 52 -0.69 -6.71 -22.02
CA LYS A 52 -1.44 -7.75 -21.29
C LYS A 52 -1.57 -7.40 -19.79
N LEU A 53 -0.48 -6.96 -19.16
CA LEU A 53 -0.48 -6.58 -17.74
C LEU A 53 -1.42 -5.38 -17.49
N LYS A 54 -1.35 -4.35 -18.30
CA LYS A 54 -2.23 -3.17 -18.19
C LYS A 54 -3.71 -3.52 -18.38
N ASN A 55 -4.02 -4.38 -19.34
CA ASN A 55 -5.39 -4.87 -19.55
C ASN A 55 -5.89 -5.68 -18.33
N TYR A 56 -5.03 -6.50 -17.73
CA TYR A 56 -5.36 -7.23 -16.51
C TYR A 56 -5.75 -6.27 -15.37
N TYR A 57 -4.92 -5.26 -15.09
CA TYR A 57 -5.22 -4.26 -14.06
C TYR A 57 -6.49 -3.46 -14.37
N SER A 58 -6.65 -3.01 -15.61
CA SER A 58 -7.85 -2.29 -16.05
C SER A 58 -9.12 -3.11 -15.83
N THR A 59 -9.10 -4.40 -16.17
CA THR A 59 -10.24 -5.31 -15.95
C THR A 59 -10.55 -5.47 -14.45
N LYS A 60 -9.52 -5.63 -13.61
CA LYS A 60 -9.71 -5.72 -12.16
C LYS A 60 -10.29 -4.43 -11.57
N LYS A 61 -9.77 -3.28 -12.00
CA LYS A 61 -10.27 -1.97 -11.58
C LYS A 61 -11.73 -1.74 -12.00
N SER A 62 -12.09 -2.12 -13.21
CA SER A 62 -13.49 -2.05 -13.69
C SER A 62 -14.40 -2.93 -12.84
N LYS A 63 -13.96 -4.14 -12.49
CA LYS A 63 -14.71 -5.02 -11.58
C LYS A 63 -14.87 -4.40 -10.19
N MET A 64 -13.84 -3.77 -9.64
CA MET A 64 -13.95 -3.08 -8.34
C MET A 64 -14.95 -1.91 -8.42
N ASN A 65 -14.88 -1.10 -9.48
CA ASN A 65 -15.80 0.00 -9.69
C ASN A 65 -17.27 -0.45 -9.77
N SER A 66 -17.55 -1.66 -10.26
CA SER A 66 -18.90 -2.22 -10.33
C SER A 66 -19.47 -2.66 -8.98
N LEU A 67 -18.64 -2.79 -7.93
CA LEU A 67 -19.10 -3.18 -6.59
C LEU A 67 -19.76 -2.05 -5.81
N GLY A 68 -19.76 -0.83 -6.35
CA GLY A 68 -20.33 0.35 -5.72
C GLY A 68 -19.43 0.94 -4.62
N THR A 69 -19.96 1.97 -3.96
CA THR A 69 -19.26 2.69 -2.89
C THR A 69 -19.68 2.18 -1.53
N SER A 70 -18.72 2.03 -0.63
CA SER A 70 -18.96 1.68 0.77
C SER A 70 -18.62 2.85 1.69
N ASN A 71 -19.44 3.09 2.71
CA ASN A 71 -19.16 4.07 3.75
C ASN A 71 -18.22 3.56 4.85
N LYS A 72 -17.68 2.34 4.70
CA LYS A 72 -16.79 1.75 5.68
C LYS A 72 -15.46 2.48 5.78
N HIS A 73 -15.01 2.72 7.01
CA HIS A 73 -13.71 3.26 7.33
C HIS A 73 -12.71 2.13 7.51
N VAL A 74 -11.76 2.05 6.59
CA VAL A 74 -10.73 1.01 6.57
C VAL A 74 -9.42 1.59 7.03
N TYR A 75 -8.79 0.92 7.98
CA TYR A 75 -7.48 1.27 8.52
C TYR A 75 -6.45 0.26 8.01
N ILE A 76 -5.43 0.73 7.33
CA ILE A 76 -4.28 -0.11 6.95
C ILE A 76 -3.17 0.20 7.94
N ALA A 77 -2.73 -0.83 8.67
CA ALA A 77 -1.64 -0.72 9.64
C ALA A 77 -0.29 -1.06 9.00
N SER A 78 0.81 -0.53 9.53
CA SER A 78 2.15 -0.91 9.11
C SER A 78 2.53 -2.31 9.62
N LYS A 79 3.63 -2.85 9.08
CA LYS A 79 4.22 -4.10 9.59
C LYS A 79 4.80 -4.00 11.01
N GLU A 80 5.14 -2.80 11.44
CA GLU A 80 5.82 -2.56 12.72
C GLU A 80 4.85 -2.42 13.88
N SER A 81 3.70 -1.75 13.66
CA SER A 81 2.75 -1.45 14.72
C SER A 81 1.36 -1.08 14.19
N ILE A 82 0.32 -1.46 14.95
CA ILE A 82 -1.04 -0.97 14.71
C ILE A 82 -1.16 0.56 14.87
N TYR A 83 -0.25 1.19 15.61
CA TYR A 83 -0.21 2.64 15.82
C TYR A 83 0.41 3.42 14.67
N LYS A 84 0.80 2.75 13.59
CA LYS A 84 1.41 3.36 12.39
C LYS A 84 0.51 3.16 11.18
N PRO A 85 -0.44 4.09 10.92
CA PRO A 85 -1.39 3.98 9.81
C PRO A 85 -0.79 4.33 8.45
N VAL A 86 -1.42 3.81 7.41
CA VAL A 86 -1.33 4.36 6.06
C VAL A 86 -2.12 5.67 5.99
N THR A 87 -1.41 6.76 5.73
CA THR A 87 -2.00 8.11 5.58
C THR A 87 -2.45 8.37 4.13
N PRO A 88 -3.26 9.42 3.87
CA PRO A 88 -3.70 9.77 2.52
C PRO A 88 -2.58 10.06 1.52
N SER A 89 -1.41 10.51 1.99
CA SER A 89 -0.25 10.81 1.14
C SER A 89 0.54 9.58 0.69
N MET A 90 0.24 8.40 1.24
CA MET A 90 0.95 7.16 0.94
C MET A 90 0.27 6.41 -0.22
N PHE A 91 1.08 5.69 -1.03
CA PHE A 91 0.60 4.93 -2.18
C PHE A 91 -0.51 3.94 -1.83
N GLN A 92 -0.38 3.26 -0.68
CA GLN A 92 -1.37 2.27 -0.22
C GLN A 92 -2.78 2.86 -0.03
N SER A 93 -2.88 4.17 0.24
CA SER A 93 -4.18 4.86 0.33
C SER A 93 -4.94 4.86 -1.00
N THR A 94 -4.23 4.77 -2.14
CA THR A 94 -4.87 4.69 -3.46
C THR A 94 -5.68 3.40 -3.63
N ILE A 95 -5.30 2.34 -2.92
CA ILE A 95 -6.04 1.06 -2.92
C ILE A 95 -7.42 1.27 -2.30
N LEU A 96 -7.50 1.98 -1.18
CA LEU A 96 -8.77 2.29 -0.52
C LEU A 96 -9.67 3.15 -1.42
N THR A 97 -9.09 4.17 -2.07
CA THR A 97 -9.80 5.02 -3.04
C THR A 97 -10.32 4.19 -4.21
N THR A 98 -9.50 3.30 -4.76
CA THR A 98 -9.89 2.41 -5.87
C THR A 98 -10.96 1.39 -5.44
N ALA A 99 -10.94 0.97 -4.17
CA ALA A 99 -11.96 0.09 -3.60
C ALA A 99 -13.24 0.83 -3.17
N HIS A 100 -13.31 2.14 -3.38
CA HIS A 100 -14.43 3.01 -2.98
C HIS A 100 -14.79 2.90 -1.49
N VAL A 101 -13.77 2.79 -0.63
CA VAL A 101 -13.90 2.82 0.82
C VAL A 101 -13.15 4.02 1.40
N LYS A 102 -13.48 4.40 2.64
CA LYS A 102 -12.85 5.54 3.30
C LYS A 102 -11.59 5.11 4.04
N ASN A 103 -10.53 5.91 3.95
CA ASN A 103 -9.36 5.73 4.82
C ASN A 103 -9.71 6.23 6.23
N ALA A 104 -9.68 5.33 7.23
CA ALA A 104 -9.92 5.71 8.63
C ALA A 104 -8.91 6.74 9.13
N ALA A 105 -7.68 6.71 8.61
CA ALA A 105 -6.63 7.67 8.96
C ALA A 105 -6.62 8.92 8.05
N ALA A 106 -7.76 9.29 7.43
CA ALA A 106 -7.82 10.42 6.48
C ALA A 106 -7.41 11.78 7.10
N SER A 107 -7.58 11.96 8.40
CA SER A 107 -7.18 13.17 9.14
C SER A 107 -5.71 13.18 9.55
N ILE A 108 -5.03 12.05 9.49
CA ILE A 108 -3.63 11.92 9.91
C ILE A 108 -2.72 12.39 8.77
N LYS A 109 -1.84 13.34 9.11
CA LYS A 109 -0.85 13.87 8.17
C LYS A 109 0.48 13.15 8.35
N GLY A 110 1.29 13.18 7.31
CA GLY A 110 2.64 12.62 7.31
C GLY A 110 2.83 11.54 6.25
N VAL A 111 4.08 11.19 6.05
CA VAL A 111 4.56 10.10 5.20
C VAL A 111 5.30 9.08 6.09
N ASP A 112 5.67 7.95 5.54
CA ASP A 112 6.49 6.95 6.23
C ASP A 112 5.90 6.42 7.55
N TYR A 113 4.59 6.17 7.55
CA TYR A 113 3.86 5.58 8.68
C TYR A 113 4.03 6.34 10.00
N PRO A 114 3.46 7.55 10.13
CA PRO A 114 3.56 8.32 11.36
C PRO A 114 2.96 7.54 12.54
N THR A 115 3.58 7.65 13.69
CA THR A 115 3.06 7.02 14.92
C THR A 115 1.94 7.86 15.50
N ILE A 116 0.80 7.24 15.78
CA ILE A 116 -0.35 7.85 16.48
C ILE A 116 -0.44 7.32 17.91
N ALA A 117 -1.09 8.11 18.78
CA ALA A 117 -1.38 7.68 20.15
C ALA A 117 -2.55 6.68 20.22
N LEU A 118 -2.65 5.95 21.32
CA LEU A 118 -3.75 5.03 21.59
C LEU A 118 -5.12 5.74 21.49
N GLU A 119 -5.26 6.89 22.09
CA GLU A 119 -6.49 7.69 22.10
C GLU A 119 -6.92 8.09 20.68
N THR A 120 -5.94 8.38 19.83
CA THR A 120 -6.20 8.66 18.41
C THR A 120 -6.78 7.43 17.71
N LEU A 121 -6.21 6.25 17.92
CA LEU A 121 -6.72 5.02 17.32
C LEU A 121 -8.12 4.69 17.84
N LEU A 122 -8.36 4.88 19.13
CA LEU A 122 -9.69 4.71 19.75
C LEU A 122 -10.73 5.69 19.16
N THR A 123 -10.33 6.93 18.93
CA THR A 123 -11.19 7.96 18.32
C THR A 123 -11.49 7.65 16.85
N LEU A 124 -10.49 7.16 16.09
CA LEU A 124 -10.70 6.75 14.70
C LEU A 124 -11.69 5.59 14.56
N ASN A 125 -11.73 4.69 15.55
CA ASN A 125 -12.62 3.53 15.64
C ASN A 125 -12.96 2.93 14.25
N PRO A 126 -12.00 2.36 13.54
CA PRO A 126 -12.24 1.87 12.18
C PRO A 126 -13.23 0.70 12.15
N ASP A 127 -13.97 0.59 11.05
CA ASP A 127 -14.85 -0.57 10.81
C ASP A 127 -14.05 -1.85 10.48
N ILE A 128 -12.89 -1.67 9.84
CA ILE A 128 -12.05 -2.76 9.33
C ILE A 128 -10.58 -2.37 9.53
N VAL A 129 -9.78 -3.33 9.97
CA VAL A 129 -8.31 -3.21 9.95
C VAL A 129 -7.74 -4.22 8.95
N ILE A 130 -6.81 -3.75 8.13
CA ILE A 130 -5.98 -4.58 7.26
C ILE A 130 -4.55 -4.48 7.77
N MET A 131 -3.93 -5.63 8.04
CA MET A 131 -2.56 -5.71 8.50
C MET A 131 -1.70 -6.57 7.57
N PRO A 132 -0.40 -6.26 7.42
CA PRO A 132 0.53 -7.12 6.68
C PRO A 132 0.67 -8.49 7.35
N ARG A 133 0.90 -9.52 6.55
CA ARG A 133 1.12 -10.88 7.06
C ARG A 133 2.40 -10.99 7.91
N ASN A 134 3.43 -10.25 7.51
CA ASN A 134 4.72 -10.19 8.19
C ASN A 134 4.78 -9.11 9.29
N ALA A 135 3.63 -8.70 9.83
CA ALA A 135 3.59 -7.76 10.94
C ALA A 135 4.33 -8.33 12.17
N SER A 136 5.04 -7.47 12.90
CA SER A 136 5.75 -7.83 14.13
C SER A 136 4.80 -8.07 15.33
N TYR A 137 3.52 -7.92 15.13
CA TYR A 137 2.44 -8.14 16.09
C TYR A 137 1.36 -9.05 15.48
N SER A 138 0.58 -9.72 16.32
CA SER A 138 -0.44 -10.66 15.87
C SER A 138 -1.85 -10.06 15.92
N LYS A 139 -2.76 -10.63 15.15
CA LYS A 139 -4.19 -10.33 15.26
C LYS A 139 -4.73 -10.63 16.66
N ASP A 140 -4.26 -11.73 17.28
CA ASP A 140 -4.69 -12.13 18.60
C ASP A 140 -4.20 -11.17 19.69
N SER A 141 -2.98 -10.60 19.53
CA SER A 141 -2.51 -9.57 20.46
C SER A 141 -3.39 -8.31 20.43
N ILE A 142 -3.97 -7.96 19.26
CA ILE A 142 -4.92 -6.84 19.16
C ILE A 142 -6.25 -7.21 19.83
N TYR A 143 -6.78 -8.40 19.58
CA TYR A 143 -8.06 -8.82 20.15
C TYR A 143 -8.03 -8.96 21.68
N ASN A 144 -6.88 -9.36 22.23
CA ASN A 144 -6.70 -9.58 23.67
C ASN A 144 -6.21 -8.34 24.42
N TYR A 145 -5.94 -7.23 23.73
CA TYR A 145 -5.50 -6.01 24.37
C TYR A 145 -6.69 -5.29 25.00
N GLU A 146 -6.71 -5.20 26.33
CA GLU A 146 -7.84 -4.69 27.10
C GLU A 146 -8.32 -3.31 26.63
N PHE A 147 -7.39 -2.40 26.35
CA PHE A 147 -7.71 -1.05 25.89
C PHE A 147 -8.39 -0.99 24.51
N PHE A 148 -8.32 -2.07 23.71
CA PHE A 148 -9.01 -2.16 22.41
C PHE A 148 -10.40 -2.79 22.51
N SER A 149 -10.83 -3.22 23.67
CA SER A 149 -12.14 -3.89 23.85
C SER A 149 -13.34 -3.07 23.38
N SER A 150 -13.22 -1.73 23.38
CA SER A 150 -14.25 -0.81 22.90
C SER A 150 -14.30 -0.67 21.37
N LEU A 151 -13.23 -1.02 20.66
CA LEU A 151 -13.15 -0.88 19.20
C LEU A 151 -14.09 -1.83 18.47
N ASP A 152 -14.74 -1.33 17.42
CA ASP A 152 -15.66 -2.11 16.60
C ASP A 152 -14.95 -3.27 15.86
N ILE A 153 -13.69 -3.10 15.49
CA ILE A 153 -12.87 -4.16 14.88
C ILE A 153 -12.66 -5.36 15.82
N VAL A 154 -12.59 -5.12 17.14
CA VAL A 154 -12.43 -6.17 18.14
C VAL A 154 -13.77 -6.84 18.41
N LYS A 155 -14.82 -6.08 18.67
CA LYS A 155 -16.18 -6.60 18.90
C LYS A 155 -16.68 -7.45 17.73
N ASN A 156 -16.42 -7.01 16.50
CA ASN A 156 -16.93 -7.63 15.27
C ASN A 156 -15.90 -8.55 14.59
N LYS A 157 -14.71 -8.73 15.16
CA LYS A 157 -13.61 -9.54 14.60
C LYS A 157 -13.23 -9.16 13.16
N LYS A 158 -13.14 -7.86 12.87
CA LYS A 158 -12.90 -7.29 11.53
C LYS A 158 -11.45 -6.92 11.28
N ILE A 159 -10.53 -7.79 11.67
CA ILE A 159 -9.10 -7.65 11.36
C ILE A 159 -8.73 -8.70 10.31
N TYR A 160 -8.23 -8.23 9.18
CA TYR A 160 -7.84 -9.06 8.04
C TYR A 160 -6.34 -8.99 7.81
N ILE A 161 -5.73 -10.14 7.56
CA ILE A 161 -4.32 -10.26 7.22
C ILE A 161 -4.21 -10.32 5.69
N MET A 162 -3.29 -9.53 5.13
CA MET A 162 -3.06 -9.58 3.68
C MET A 162 -2.54 -10.94 3.23
N PRO A 163 -2.96 -11.39 2.03
CA PRO A 163 -2.39 -12.58 1.42
C PRO A 163 -0.90 -12.39 1.08
N GLU A 164 -0.13 -13.46 1.12
CA GLU A 164 1.33 -13.50 0.89
C GLU A 164 1.79 -12.82 -0.41
N VAL A 165 0.97 -12.87 -1.46
CA VAL A 165 1.30 -12.33 -2.80
C VAL A 165 1.30 -10.79 -2.88
N VAL A 166 0.83 -10.08 -1.84
CA VAL A 166 0.70 -8.61 -1.80
C VAL A 166 1.54 -7.95 -0.70
N GLU A 167 2.50 -8.67 -0.13
CA GLU A 167 3.29 -8.21 1.02
C GLU A 167 4.46 -7.28 0.71
N SER A 168 4.72 -6.95 -0.55
CA SER A 168 5.87 -6.15 -0.96
C SER A 168 5.56 -4.65 -1.03
N TRP A 169 5.11 -4.07 0.07
CA TRP A 169 4.93 -2.62 0.21
C TRP A 169 5.46 -2.04 1.53
#